data_c7af1d4d9cade21c4b7b8231670464df
#
_entry.id   c7af1d4d9cade21c4b7b8231670464df
#
_cell.length_a   1.000
_cell.length_b   1.000
_cell.length_c   1.000
_cell.angle_alpha   90.00
_cell.angle_beta   90.00
_cell.angle_gamma   90.00
#
_symmetry.space_group_name_H-M   'P 1'
#
loop_
_entity.id
_entity.type
_entity.pdbx_description
1 polymer ?
#
loop_
_entity_poly.entity_id
_entity_poly.type
_entity_poly.pdbx_seq_one_letter_code
_entity_poly.pdbx_strand_id
1 'polypeptide(L)'
;MLTIFTIVLNGMPYIQRHLAEFQKLKIPWQWRIVEGVAEPLGCTRWCKQVPEKYHKDFISVDGTHEYLESIKDKNVSVCWQAKPFPGKLAMINEALRGVENGVVMQIDSDEIWRADQLEAIFGHLKGCEEGRAMQFHCNYYVGQNKKVVTREGFASHWYEWFRAWKWGKDVHFTSHEPPKLNVQSMMIPRGVTETWGLTFDHFAYATKEQAQFKEDFYGYKGLVEGWERLQQTTNPVRLRDYLPFITDKSVADEC
;
A
#
# COMPACT_ATOMS: atom_id res chain seq x y z
N MET A 1 -20.60 -2.54 5.24
CA MET A 1 -19.37 -2.97 5.94
C MET A 1 -18.15 -2.41 5.22
N LEU A 2 -17.11 -2.02 5.94
CA LEU A 2 -15.80 -1.68 5.38
C LEU A 2 -14.95 -2.96 5.36
N THR A 3 -14.50 -3.38 4.18
CA THR A 3 -13.55 -4.48 4.01
C THR A 3 -12.19 -3.89 3.69
N ILE A 4 -11.26 -3.99 4.60
CA ILE A 4 -9.87 -3.62 4.39
C ILE A 4 -9.12 -4.86 3.93
N PHE A 5 -8.30 -4.74 2.88
CA PHE A 5 -7.42 -5.82 2.48
C PHE A 5 -5.97 -5.36 2.40
N THR A 6 -5.07 -6.26 2.77
CA THR A 6 -3.62 -6.07 2.73
C THR A 6 -2.98 -7.30 2.09
N ILE A 7 -2.16 -7.10 1.07
CA ILE A 7 -1.24 -8.13 0.57
C ILE A 7 0.15 -7.79 1.09
N VAL A 8 0.84 -8.74 1.70
CA VAL A 8 2.07 -8.44 2.43
C VAL A 8 3.14 -9.51 2.29
N LEU A 9 4.38 -9.04 2.25
CA LEU A 9 5.60 -9.80 2.53
C LEU A 9 6.55 -8.84 3.27
N ASN A 10 6.94 -9.21 4.49
CA ASN A 10 7.82 -8.38 5.35
C ASN A 10 7.23 -6.98 5.62
N GLY A 11 6.14 -6.94 6.36
CA GLY A 11 5.41 -5.69 6.68
C GLY A 11 5.82 -5.01 7.99
N MET A 12 6.78 -5.57 8.73
CA MET A 12 7.25 -4.96 9.98
C MET A 12 8.08 -3.70 9.73
N PRO A 13 8.06 -2.73 10.67
CA PRO A 13 7.25 -2.67 11.89
C PRO A 13 5.85 -2.07 11.69
N TYR A 14 5.51 -1.63 10.50
CA TYR A 14 4.34 -0.79 10.26
C TYR A 14 3.01 -1.53 10.37
N ILE A 15 2.94 -2.79 9.91
CA ILE A 15 1.71 -3.59 9.91
C ILE A 15 1.09 -3.75 11.32
N GLN A 16 1.91 -3.70 12.38
CA GLN A 16 1.43 -3.77 13.76
C GLN A 16 0.56 -2.58 14.18
N ARG A 17 0.68 -1.45 13.48
CA ARG A 17 -0.09 -0.23 13.79
C ARG A 17 -1.53 -0.30 13.30
N HIS A 18 -1.82 -1.15 12.32
CA HIS A 18 -3.11 -1.19 11.64
C HIS A 18 -4.24 -1.65 12.56
N LEU A 19 -4.06 -2.77 13.26
CA LEU A 19 -5.10 -3.34 14.10
C LEU A 19 -5.60 -2.36 15.17
N ALA A 20 -4.69 -1.63 15.81
CA ALA A 20 -5.04 -0.65 16.83
C ALA A 20 -5.88 0.51 16.28
N GLU A 21 -5.68 0.90 15.02
CA GLU A 21 -6.55 1.90 14.36
C GLU A 21 -7.89 1.28 13.96
N PHE A 22 -7.92 0.07 13.42
CA PHE A 22 -9.16 -0.58 12.98
C PHE A 22 -10.08 -0.90 14.15
N GLN A 23 -9.55 -1.24 15.34
CA GLN A 23 -10.33 -1.47 16.55
C GLN A 23 -11.02 -0.21 17.11
N LYS A 24 -10.60 1.00 16.70
CA LYS A 24 -11.27 2.27 17.05
C LYS A 24 -12.50 2.55 16.18
N LEU A 25 -12.69 1.82 15.07
CA LEU A 25 -13.78 2.05 14.13
C LEU A 25 -15.15 1.80 14.77
N LYS A 26 -16.06 2.74 14.61
CA LYS A 26 -17.46 2.67 15.07
C LYS A 26 -18.40 2.11 14.01
N ILE A 27 -17.89 1.73 12.84
CA ILE A 27 -18.60 1.12 11.74
C ILE A 27 -18.28 -0.39 11.67
N PRO A 28 -19.13 -1.22 11.07
CA PRO A 28 -18.79 -2.61 10.80
C PRO A 28 -17.58 -2.72 9.86
N TRP A 29 -16.57 -3.47 10.27
CA TRP A 29 -15.33 -3.64 9.52
C TRP A 29 -14.82 -5.09 9.55
N GLN A 30 -13.98 -5.42 8.58
CA GLN A 30 -13.14 -6.61 8.56
C GLN A 30 -11.79 -6.29 7.91
N TRP A 31 -10.74 -6.97 8.36
CA TRP A 31 -9.40 -6.89 7.76
C TRP A 31 -9.01 -8.25 7.23
N ARG A 32 -8.74 -8.32 5.92
CA ARG A 32 -8.38 -9.52 5.19
C ARG A 32 -6.96 -9.41 4.70
N ILE A 33 -6.10 -10.31 5.15
CA ILE A 33 -4.67 -10.27 4.90
C ILE A 33 -4.29 -11.49 4.08
N VAL A 34 -3.52 -11.27 3.01
CA VAL A 34 -2.87 -12.33 2.26
C VAL A 34 -1.37 -12.12 2.34
N GLU A 35 -0.71 -13.04 3.04
CA GLU A 35 0.73 -13.03 3.23
C GLU A 35 1.40 -13.98 2.25
N GLY A 36 2.53 -13.54 1.69
CA GLY A 36 3.40 -14.42 0.92
C GLY A 36 4.07 -13.76 -0.27
N VAL A 37 4.86 -14.57 -0.96
CA VAL A 37 5.54 -14.20 -2.20
C VAL A 37 4.56 -14.25 -3.37
N ALA A 38 4.55 -13.18 -4.18
CA ALA A 38 3.90 -13.17 -5.49
C ALA A 38 4.94 -13.33 -6.60
N GLU A 39 4.63 -14.13 -7.61
CA GLU A 39 5.36 -14.09 -8.87
C GLU A 39 5.23 -12.70 -9.52
N PRO A 40 6.21 -12.26 -10.34
CA PRO A 40 6.18 -10.92 -10.96
C PRO A 40 5.15 -10.78 -12.09
N LEU A 41 4.14 -11.65 -12.14
CA LEU A 41 3.06 -11.59 -13.13
C LEU A 41 2.15 -10.39 -12.88
N GLY A 42 1.94 -9.58 -13.91
CA GLY A 42 1.11 -8.37 -13.81
C GLY A 42 1.76 -7.21 -13.07
N CYS A 43 3.00 -7.36 -12.65
CA CYS A 43 3.85 -6.27 -12.16
C CYS A 43 4.45 -5.49 -13.33
N THR A 44 5.10 -4.37 -13.02
CA THR A 44 5.89 -3.65 -14.01
C THR A 44 7.02 -4.53 -14.55
N ARG A 45 7.37 -4.34 -15.83
CA ARG A 45 8.33 -5.21 -16.56
C ARG A 45 9.73 -5.34 -15.94
N TRP A 46 10.09 -4.46 -15.01
CA TRP A 46 11.37 -4.47 -14.30
C TRP A 46 11.34 -5.17 -12.94
N CYS A 47 10.17 -5.59 -12.46
CA CYS A 47 10.09 -6.40 -11.25
C CYS A 47 10.80 -7.74 -11.47
N LYS A 48 11.54 -8.16 -10.47
CA LYS A 48 12.25 -9.45 -10.44
C LYS A 48 11.50 -10.43 -9.55
N GLN A 49 11.94 -11.69 -9.59
CA GLN A 49 11.58 -12.66 -8.57
C GLN A 49 12.06 -12.16 -7.21
N VAL A 50 11.23 -12.30 -6.18
CA VAL A 50 11.63 -11.97 -4.80
C VAL A 50 12.80 -12.88 -4.40
N PRO A 51 13.95 -12.32 -3.97
CA PRO A 51 15.08 -13.14 -3.54
C PRO A 51 14.77 -13.97 -2.29
N GLU A 52 15.32 -15.18 -2.20
CA GLU A 52 15.09 -16.14 -1.10
C GLU A 52 15.41 -15.57 0.30
N LYS A 53 16.34 -14.62 0.40
CA LYS A 53 16.68 -13.96 1.68
C LYS A 53 15.51 -13.18 2.30
N TYR A 54 14.45 -12.87 1.53
CA TYR A 54 13.27 -12.13 1.98
C TYR A 54 12.09 -13.02 2.34
N HIS A 55 12.23 -14.33 2.24
CA HIS A 55 11.19 -15.26 2.63
C HIS A 55 11.76 -16.62 3.05
N LYS A 56 11.00 -17.35 3.83
CA LYS A 56 11.22 -18.77 4.10
C LYS A 56 9.92 -19.50 3.78
N ASP A 57 9.97 -20.52 2.93
CA ASP A 57 8.78 -21.24 2.48
C ASP A 57 7.67 -20.30 1.94
N PHE A 58 8.10 -19.22 1.27
CA PHE A 58 7.27 -18.17 0.67
C PHE A 58 6.50 -17.27 1.64
N ILE A 59 6.82 -17.30 2.94
CA ILE A 59 6.26 -16.41 3.97
C ILE A 59 7.34 -15.44 4.48
N SER A 60 6.92 -14.40 5.20
CA SER A 60 7.77 -13.35 5.76
C SER A 60 8.81 -13.87 6.75
N VAL A 61 9.95 -13.17 6.86
CA VAL A 61 11.07 -13.52 7.75
C VAL A 61 11.43 -12.41 8.73
N ASP A 62 10.67 -11.31 8.76
CA ASP A 62 10.91 -10.12 9.59
C ASP A 62 10.05 -10.08 10.86
N GLY A 63 9.33 -11.17 11.18
CA GLY A 63 8.38 -11.23 12.29
C GLY A 63 6.93 -10.93 11.91
N THR A 64 6.66 -10.60 10.63
CA THR A 64 5.29 -10.36 10.14
C THR A 64 4.42 -11.59 10.29
N HIS A 65 4.91 -12.77 9.91
CA HIS A 65 4.16 -14.03 9.98
C HIS A 65 3.72 -14.33 11.42
N GLU A 66 4.65 -14.29 12.36
CA GLU A 66 4.39 -14.55 13.78
C GLU A 66 3.40 -13.54 14.37
N TYR A 67 3.53 -12.27 13.97
CA TYR A 67 2.56 -11.25 14.37
C TYR A 67 1.16 -11.58 13.84
N LEU A 68 1.01 -11.88 12.56
CA LEU A 68 -0.28 -12.19 11.95
C LEU A 68 -0.95 -13.41 12.60
N GLU A 69 -0.19 -14.48 12.87
CA GLU A 69 -0.65 -15.69 13.58
C GLU A 69 -1.07 -15.40 15.03
N SER A 70 -0.51 -14.36 15.65
CA SER A 70 -0.83 -13.95 17.01
C SER A 70 -2.16 -13.21 17.14
N ILE A 71 -2.70 -12.67 16.04
CA ILE A 71 -3.95 -11.88 16.06
C ILE A 71 -5.15 -12.78 16.38
N LYS A 72 -5.91 -12.43 17.43
CA LYS A 72 -7.10 -13.16 17.87
C LYS A 72 -8.38 -12.31 17.76
N ASP A 73 -8.47 -11.45 16.77
CA ASP A 73 -9.65 -10.63 16.51
C ASP A 73 -10.55 -11.31 15.45
N LYS A 74 -11.84 -11.45 15.78
CA LYS A 74 -12.83 -12.10 14.90
C LYS A 74 -13.06 -11.38 13.56
N ASN A 75 -12.70 -10.10 13.49
CA ASN A 75 -12.81 -9.28 12.29
C ASN A 75 -11.56 -9.41 11.39
N VAL A 76 -10.54 -10.16 11.82
CA VAL A 76 -9.30 -10.35 11.07
C VAL A 76 -9.23 -11.76 10.51
N SER A 77 -8.89 -11.87 9.25
CA SER A 77 -8.58 -13.14 8.60
C SER A 77 -7.24 -13.07 7.89
N VAL A 78 -6.42 -14.08 8.08
CA VAL A 78 -5.11 -14.23 7.45
C VAL A 78 -5.12 -15.46 6.56
N CYS A 79 -4.60 -15.32 5.35
CA CYS A 79 -4.40 -16.40 4.40
C CYS A 79 -2.94 -16.38 3.93
N TRP A 80 -2.31 -17.53 3.89
CA TRP A 80 -0.99 -17.76 3.33
C TRP A 80 -0.88 -19.15 2.72
N GLN A 81 0.15 -19.39 1.94
CA GLN A 81 0.40 -20.71 1.34
C GLN A 81 1.90 -20.96 1.17
N ALA A 82 2.30 -22.26 1.25
CA ALA A 82 3.69 -22.71 1.09
C ALA A 82 4.11 -22.83 -0.39
N LYS A 83 3.69 -21.86 -1.22
CA LYS A 83 4.10 -21.69 -2.63
C LYS A 83 3.82 -20.26 -3.05
N PRO A 84 4.48 -19.72 -4.09
CA PRO A 84 4.19 -18.35 -4.53
C PRO A 84 2.77 -18.24 -5.08
N PHE A 85 2.17 -17.06 -4.90
CA PHE A 85 0.93 -16.70 -5.57
C PHE A 85 1.22 -16.36 -7.04
N PRO A 86 0.34 -16.70 -7.98
CA PRO A 86 0.51 -16.34 -9.39
C PRO A 86 0.22 -14.84 -9.61
N GLY A 87 1.08 -14.00 -9.03
CA GLY A 87 1.02 -12.54 -9.07
C GLY A 87 0.17 -11.90 -7.97
N LYS A 88 0.38 -10.61 -7.76
CA LYS A 88 -0.32 -9.79 -6.74
C LYS A 88 -1.83 -9.76 -6.96
N LEU A 89 -2.31 -9.81 -8.20
CA LEU A 89 -3.75 -9.86 -8.49
C LEU A 89 -4.42 -11.10 -7.90
N ALA A 90 -3.74 -12.25 -7.91
CA ALA A 90 -4.26 -13.46 -7.28
C ALA A 90 -4.37 -13.33 -5.75
N MET A 91 -3.42 -12.63 -5.10
CA MET A 91 -3.48 -12.32 -3.67
C MET A 91 -4.68 -11.43 -3.35
N ILE A 92 -4.92 -10.39 -4.16
CA ILE A 92 -6.08 -9.50 -3.99
C ILE A 92 -7.39 -10.28 -4.14
N ASN A 93 -7.51 -11.11 -5.17
CA ASN A 93 -8.70 -11.92 -5.40
C ASN A 93 -8.93 -12.93 -4.27
N GLU A 94 -7.87 -13.46 -3.67
CA GLU A 94 -7.96 -14.29 -2.48
C GLU A 94 -8.46 -13.50 -1.27
N ALA A 95 -7.90 -12.31 -1.02
CA ALA A 95 -8.33 -11.44 0.06
C ALA A 95 -9.82 -11.04 -0.05
N LEU A 96 -10.30 -10.84 -1.27
CA LEU A 96 -11.67 -10.38 -1.53
C LEU A 96 -12.66 -11.51 -1.84
N ARG A 97 -12.24 -12.78 -1.75
CA ARG A 97 -13.12 -13.93 -2.00
C ARG A 97 -14.38 -13.87 -1.13
N GLY A 98 -15.57 -13.88 -1.74
CA GLY A 98 -16.86 -13.84 -1.05
C GLY A 98 -17.25 -12.46 -0.49
N VAL A 99 -16.54 -11.39 -0.83
CA VAL A 99 -17.00 -10.02 -0.55
C VAL A 99 -17.99 -9.62 -1.63
N GLU A 100 -19.27 -9.53 -1.28
CA GLU A 100 -20.34 -9.28 -2.23
C GLU A 100 -20.75 -7.80 -2.32
N ASN A 101 -20.55 -7.01 -1.25
CA ASN A 101 -20.94 -5.59 -1.23
C ASN A 101 -20.22 -4.81 -0.13
N GLY A 102 -20.36 -3.48 -0.19
CA GLY A 102 -19.85 -2.57 0.84
C GLY A 102 -18.84 -1.58 0.29
N VAL A 103 -17.88 -1.22 1.10
CA VAL A 103 -16.71 -0.43 0.70
C VAL A 103 -15.48 -1.32 0.89
N VAL A 104 -14.67 -1.43 -0.16
CA VAL A 104 -13.40 -2.16 -0.14
C VAL A 104 -12.27 -1.14 -0.13
N MET A 105 -11.25 -1.37 0.68
CA MET A 105 -10.09 -0.50 0.77
C MET A 105 -8.80 -1.31 0.81
N GLN A 106 -7.87 -0.98 -0.08
CA GLN A 106 -6.49 -1.45 -0.02
C GLN A 106 -5.71 -0.60 0.98
N ILE A 107 -5.02 -1.27 1.90
CA ILE A 107 -4.04 -0.65 2.78
C ILE A 107 -2.79 -1.50 2.72
N ASP A 108 -1.70 -0.96 2.18
CA ASP A 108 -0.41 -1.63 2.16
C ASP A 108 0.21 -1.59 3.57
N SER A 109 1.07 -2.55 3.89
CA SER A 109 1.59 -2.71 5.27
C SER A 109 2.31 -1.48 5.82
N ASP A 110 2.88 -0.65 4.94
CA ASP A 110 3.62 0.56 5.24
C ASP A 110 2.81 1.86 5.06
N GLU A 111 1.48 1.74 4.90
CA GLU A 111 0.53 2.86 4.84
C GLU A 111 -0.18 3.03 6.18
N ILE A 112 -0.16 4.22 6.76
CA ILE A 112 -0.82 4.51 8.02
C ILE A 112 -2.04 5.40 7.78
N TRP A 113 -3.20 4.86 8.15
CA TRP A 113 -4.50 5.51 8.10
C TRP A 113 -5.09 5.62 9.51
N ARG A 114 -5.70 6.75 9.83
CA ARG A 114 -6.41 6.93 11.10
C ARG A 114 -7.86 6.44 11.00
N ALA A 115 -8.41 6.02 12.13
CA ALA A 115 -9.79 5.52 12.20
C ALA A 115 -10.82 6.54 11.70
N ASP A 116 -10.65 7.82 12.02
CA ASP A 116 -11.54 8.90 11.55
C ASP A 116 -11.54 9.05 10.02
N GLN A 117 -10.37 8.89 9.38
CA GLN A 117 -10.26 8.90 7.93
C GLN A 117 -10.97 7.70 7.29
N LEU A 118 -10.82 6.50 7.86
CA LEU A 118 -11.48 5.29 7.39
C LEU A 118 -13.01 5.38 7.50
N GLU A 119 -13.52 5.95 8.61
CA GLU A 119 -14.95 6.20 8.79
C GLU A 119 -15.50 7.22 7.78
N ALA A 120 -14.74 8.29 7.50
CA ALA A 120 -15.10 9.29 6.50
C ALA A 120 -15.13 8.68 5.08
N ILE A 121 -14.11 7.89 4.70
CA ILE A 121 -14.06 7.17 3.42
C ILE A 121 -15.29 6.27 3.26
N PHE A 122 -15.59 5.47 4.29
CA PHE A 122 -16.79 4.63 4.30
C PHE A 122 -18.07 5.46 4.17
N GLY A 123 -18.17 6.56 4.90
CA GLY A 123 -19.31 7.49 4.85
C GLY A 123 -19.57 8.03 3.44
N HIS A 124 -18.53 8.44 2.75
CA HIS A 124 -18.61 8.99 1.39
C HIS A 124 -18.96 7.93 0.33
N LEU A 125 -18.42 6.70 0.46
CA LEU A 125 -18.59 5.67 -0.56
C LEU A 125 -19.82 4.77 -0.36
N LYS A 126 -20.32 4.59 0.87
CA LYS A 126 -21.37 3.60 1.16
C LYS A 126 -22.64 3.74 0.32
N GLY A 127 -23.01 4.97 -0.04
CA GLY A 127 -24.19 5.31 -0.83
C GLY A 127 -23.92 5.56 -2.33
N CYS A 128 -22.67 5.38 -2.78
CA CYS A 128 -22.31 5.57 -4.18
C CYS A 128 -22.71 4.36 -5.05
N GLU A 129 -22.64 4.54 -6.35
CA GLU A 129 -22.76 3.47 -7.34
C GLU A 129 -21.56 2.54 -7.30
N GLU A 130 -21.76 1.27 -7.62
CA GLU A 130 -20.69 0.25 -7.69
C GLU A 130 -19.60 0.68 -8.65
N GLY A 131 -18.35 0.38 -8.27
CA GLY A 131 -17.16 0.80 -9.00
C GLY A 131 -16.69 2.24 -8.70
N ARG A 132 -17.47 3.08 -7.99
CA ARG A 132 -16.98 4.41 -7.56
C ARG A 132 -15.69 4.25 -6.80
N ALA A 133 -14.64 4.92 -7.25
CA ALA A 133 -13.30 4.88 -6.66
C ALA A 133 -12.94 6.19 -5.97
N MET A 134 -12.07 6.13 -4.98
CA MET A 134 -11.43 7.29 -4.37
C MET A 134 -9.93 7.24 -4.57
N GLN A 135 -9.37 8.37 -4.98
CA GLN A 135 -7.93 8.61 -5.08
C GLN A 135 -7.49 9.56 -3.97
N PHE A 136 -6.26 9.39 -3.48
CA PHE A 136 -5.76 10.14 -2.33
C PHE A 136 -4.40 10.78 -2.63
N HIS A 137 -4.04 11.80 -1.85
CA HIS A 137 -2.65 12.19 -1.63
C HIS A 137 -2.09 11.41 -0.46
N CYS A 138 -0.77 11.23 -0.44
CA CYS A 138 -0.06 10.71 0.71
C CYS A 138 1.10 11.64 1.12
N ASN A 139 1.49 11.56 2.37
CA ASN A 139 2.79 11.99 2.84
C ASN A 139 3.76 10.85 2.56
N TYR A 140 4.58 10.97 1.51
CA TYR A 140 5.44 9.90 1.06
C TYR A 140 6.82 10.01 1.71
N TYR A 141 7.15 9.07 2.59
CA TYR A 141 8.39 9.08 3.34
C TYR A 141 9.52 8.38 2.58
N VAL A 142 10.63 9.10 2.43
CA VAL A 142 11.88 8.63 1.82
C VAL A 142 13.01 8.55 2.85
N GLY A 143 12.65 8.56 4.12
CA GLY A 143 13.44 8.43 5.33
C GLY A 143 12.51 8.48 6.53
N GLN A 144 12.99 8.25 7.75
CA GLN A 144 12.15 8.35 8.94
C GLN A 144 11.65 9.79 9.17
N ASN A 145 12.49 10.78 8.86
CA ASN A 145 12.21 12.21 9.04
C ASN A 145 12.29 12.97 7.71
N LYS A 146 12.13 12.30 6.58
CA LYS A 146 12.15 12.93 5.25
C LYS A 146 10.98 12.49 4.42
N LYS A 147 10.29 13.44 3.83
CA LYS A 147 9.16 13.19 2.94
C LYS A 147 9.25 13.98 1.64
N VAL A 148 8.58 13.47 0.62
CA VAL A 148 8.39 14.18 -0.64
C VAL A 148 7.42 15.33 -0.41
N VAL A 149 7.84 16.56 -0.76
CA VAL A 149 7.05 17.79 -0.56
C VAL A 149 6.42 18.30 -1.86
N THR A 150 6.83 17.78 -3.00
CA THR A 150 6.21 18.12 -4.29
C THR A 150 4.86 17.41 -4.47
N ARG A 151 3.90 18.10 -5.05
CA ARG A 151 2.56 17.58 -5.37
C ARG A 151 2.43 17.04 -6.80
N GLU A 152 3.54 16.98 -7.53
CA GLU A 152 3.64 16.45 -8.90
C GLU A 152 4.88 15.58 -9.01
N GLY A 153 4.85 14.61 -9.93
CA GLY A 153 5.96 13.69 -10.15
C GLY A 153 5.94 12.51 -9.18
N PHE A 154 7.10 12.10 -8.72
CA PHE A 154 7.26 10.92 -7.86
C PHE A 154 6.35 11.00 -6.63
N ALA A 155 5.65 9.91 -6.35
CA ALA A 155 4.64 9.78 -5.30
C ALA A 155 3.38 10.65 -5.49
N SER A 156 3.22 11.29 -6.64
CA SER A 156 2.05 12.12 -6.96
C SER A 156 1.63 12.05 -8.44
N HIS A 157 1.92 10.92 -9.13
CA HIS A 157 1.45 10.72 -10.49
C HIS A 157 -0.07 10.50 -10.51
N TRP A 158 -0.71 10.90 -11.61
CA TRP A 158 -2.17 10.89 -11.77
C TRP A 158 -2.81 9.49 -11.62
N TYR A 159 -2.07 8.42 -11.81
CA TYR A 159 -2.52 7.02 -11.72
C TYR A 159 -2.27 6.38 -10.34
N GLU A 160 -1.65 7.10 -9.41
CA GLU A 160 -1.30 6.57 -8.09
C GLU A 160 -2.41 6.77 -7.07
N TRP A 161 -2.37 5.97 -6.05
CA TRP A 161 -3.11 6.07 -4.79
C TRP A 161 -4.64 5.95 -4.92
N PHE A 162 -5.12 5.14 -5.85
CA PHE A 162 -6.46 4.59 -5.74
C PHE A 162 -6.46 3.56 -4.61
N ARG A 163 -7.24 3.81 -3.54
CA ARG A 163 -7.21 2.97 -2.34
C ARG A 163 -8.58 2.52 -1.85
N ALA A 164 -9.67 3.14 -2.26
CA ALA A 164 -11.01 2.77 -1.82
C ALA A 164 -12.01 2.70 -2.98
N TRP A 165 -12.92 1.72 -2.91
CA TRP A 165 -13.92 1.47 -3.95
C TRP A 165 -15.26 1.10 -3.34
N LYS A 166 -16.35 1.58 -3.96
CA LYS A 166 -17.67 1.00 -3.73
C LYS A 166 -17.74 -0.36 -4.40
N TRP A 167 -18.01 -1.38 -3.60
CA TRP A 167 -17.98 -2.77 -4.03
C TRP A 167 -19.38 -3.31 -4.27
N GLY A 168 -19.53 -4.18 -5.26
CA GLY A 168 -20.73 -4.95 -5.60
C GLY A 168 -20.36 -6.40 -5.93
N LYS A 169 -21.37 -7.26 -6.03
CA LYS A 169 -21.20 -8.70 -6.20
C LYS A 169 -20.35 -9.09 -7.43
N ASP A 170 -20.52 -8.36 -8.53
CA ASP A 170 -19.85 -8.65 -9.80
C ASP A 170 -18.61 -7.77 -10.03
N VAL A 171 -18.23 -6.93 -9.05
CA VAL A 171 -17.06 -6.09 -9.11
C VAL A 171 -15.82 -6.91 -8.73
N HIS A 172 -14.77 -6.82 -9.53
CA HIS A 172 -13.47 -7.45 -9.24
C HIS A 172 -12.32 -6.68 -9.88
N PHE A 173 -11.12 -6.87 -9.33
CA PHE A 173 -9.92 -6.30 -9.92
C PHE A 173 -9.49 -7.09 -11.16
N THR A 174 -9.10 -6.36 -12.22
CA THR A 174 -8.51 -6.90 -13.45
C THR A 174 -7.01 -6.61 -13.55
N SER A 175 -6.51 -5.66 -12.75
CA SER A 175 -5.09 -5.29 -12.64
C SER A 175 -4.81 -4.77 -11.24
N HIS A 176 -3.56 -4.95 -10.78
CA HIS A 176 -3.06 -4.40 -9.53
C HIS A 176 -2.27 -3.10 -9.73
N GLU A 177 -1.47 -3.00 -10.77
CA GLU A 177 -0.60 -1.83 -11.05
C GLU A 177 -0.82 -1.28 -12.46
N PRO A 178 -1.58 -0.18 -12.60
CA PRO A 178 -2.45 0.46 -11.60
C PRO A 178 -3.69 -0.39 -11.28
N PRO A 179 -4.33 -0.18 -10.11
CA PRO A 179 -5.56 -0.89 -9.77
C PRO A 179 -6.67 -0.57 -10.77
N LYS A 180 -7.24 -1.61 -11.39
CA LYS A 180 -8.35 -1.49 -12.33
C LYS A 180 -9.43 -2.50 -11.98
N LEU A 181 -10.69 -2.05 -12.06
CA LEU A 181 -11.86 -2.90 -11.93
C LEU A 181 -12.37 -3.34 -13.30
N ASN A 182 -13.16 -4.40 -13.33
CA ASN A 182 -13.91 -4.87 -14.50
C ASN A 182 -15.07 -3.93 -14.89
N VAL A 183 -15.42 -2.98 -14.04
CA VAL A 183 -16.45 -1.95 -14.27
C VAL A 183 -15.81 -0.59 -14.47
N GLN A 184 -16.49 0.28 -15.23
CA GLN A 184 -16.01 1.66 -15.39
C GLN A 184 -16.21 2.42 -14.08
N SER A 185 -15.10 2.87 -13.48
CA SER A 185 -15.12 3.60 -12.23
C SER A 185 -15.20 5.11 -12.47
N MET A 186 -16.23 5.75 -11.95
CA MET A 186 -16.18 7.19 -11.73
C MET A 186 -15.33 7.46 -10.50
N MET A 187 -14.40 8.40 -10.61
CA MET A 187 -13.39 8.68 -9.61
C MET A 187 -13.73 9.93 -8.80
N ILE A 188 -13.55 9.86 -7.48
CA ILE A 188 -13.41 11.03 -6.61
C ILE A 188 -11.92 11.36 -6.58
N PRO A 189 -11.49 12.50 -7.17
CA PRO A 189 -10.08 12.78 -7.35
C PRO A 189 -9.42 13.21 -6.04
N ARG A 190 -8.11 12.99 -5.93
CA ARG A 190 -7.29 13.28 -4.73
C ARG A 190 -7.36 14.73 -4.25
N GLY A 191 -7.56 15.71 -5.14
CA GLY A 191 -7.74 17.10 -4.71
C GLY A 191 -9.03 17.30 -3.91
N VAL A 192 -10.10 16.52 -4.18
CA VAL A 192 -11.33 16.54 -3.39
C VAL A 192 -11.13 15.82 -2.05
N THR A 193 -10.52 14.63 -2.05
CA THR A 193 -10.28 13.87 -0.81
C THR A 193 -9.33 14.60 0.14
N GLU A 194 -8.37 15.38 -0.39
CA GLU A 194 -7.49 16.24 0.40
C GLU A 194 -8.27 17.34 1.15
N THR A 195 -9.29 17.95 0.53
CA THR A 195 -10.13 18.95 1.21
C THR A 195 -10.94 18.35 2.37
N TRP A 196 -11.11 17.04 2.39
CA TRP A 196 -11.75 16.28 3.48
C TRP A 196 -10.76 15.79 4.54
N GLY A 197 -9.46 16.16 4.43
CA GLY A 197 -8.41 15.72 5.35
C GLY A 197 -7.99 14.25 5.16
N LEU A 198 -8.28 13.67 4.00
CA LEU A 198 -8.01 12.25 3.71
C LEU A 198 -6.65 12.08 3.03
N THR A 199 -5.60 12.53 3.68
CA THR A 199 -4.20 12.27 3.29
C THR A 199 -3.61 11.27 4.26
N PHE A 200 -2.98 10.20 3.76
CA PHE A 200 -2.37 9.15 4.57
C PHE A 200 -0.84 9.25 4.59
N ASP A 201 -0.21 8.54 5.52
CA ASP A 201 1.24 8.44 5.61
C ASP A 201 1.73 7.14 4.96
N HIS A 202 2.67 7.22 4.03
CA HIS A 202 3.25 6.08 3.32
C HIS A 202 4.76 5.99 3.57
N PHE A 203 5.17 5.01 4.35
CA PHE A 203 6.56 4.80 4.78
C PHE A 203 7.34 3.88 3.83
N ALA A 204 7.24 4.13 2.53
CA ALA A 204 7.73 3.21 1.50
C ALA A 204 9.26 3.08 1.40
N TYR A 205 10.00 4.11 1.79
CA TYR A 205 11.47 4.15 1.83
C TYR A 205 11.95 4.71 3.17
N ALA A 206 11.24 4.43 4.25
CA ALA A 206 11.54 5.00 5.55
C ALA A 206 12.76 4.33 6.22
N THR A 207 13.08 3.10 5.84
CA THR A 207 14.22 2.36 6.40
C THR A 207 15.19 1.87 5.32
N LYS A 208 16.43 1.56 5.74
CA LYS A 208 17.45 1.00 4.85
C LYS A 208 17.04 -0.38 4.31
N GLU A 209 16.37 -1.19 5.12
CA GLU A 209 15.88 -2.52 4.73
C GLU A 209 14.85 -2.42 3.62
N GLN A 210 13.93 -1.45 3.69
CA GLN A 210 12.97 -1.18 2.61
C GLN A 210 13.68 -0.72 1.33
N ALA A 211 14.68 0.17 1.44
CA ALA A 211 15.48 0.60 0.29
C ALA A 211 16.24 -0.59 -0.33
N GLN A 212 16.83 -1.47 0.49
CA GLN A 212 17.53 -2.66 0.03
C GLN A 212 16.60 -3.65 -0.66
N PHE A 213 15.42 -3.90 -0.10
CA PHE A 213 14.43 -4.76 -0.74
C PHE A 213 14.06 -4.22 -2.14
N LYS A 214 13.83 -2.91 -2.26
CA LYS A 214 13.47 -2.30 -3.55
C LYS A 214 14.62 -2.26 -4.54
N GLU A 215 15.86 -2.10 -4.09
CA GLU A 215 17.05 -2.24 -4.94
C GLU A 215 17.12 -3.66 -5.54
N ASP A 216 16.92 -4.68 -4.72
CA ASP A 216 16.97 -6.07 -5.15
C ASP A 216 15.79 -6.45 -6.06
N PHE A 217 14.57 -6.06 -5.66
CA PHE A 217 13.35 -6.44 -6.35
C PHE A 217 13.12 -5.67 -7.66
N TYR A 218 13.37 -4.36 -7.66
CA TYR A 218 13.22 -3.53 -8.86
C TYR A 218 14.52 -3.37 -9.65
N GLY A 219 15.67 -3.72 -9.06
CA GLY A 219 16.97 -3.60 -9.71
C GLY A 219 17.49 -2.16 -9.81
N TYR A 220 17.11 -1.30 -8.90
CA TYR A 220 17.54 0.08 -8.83
C TYR A 220 18.96 0.20 -8.25
N LYS A 221 19.97 -0.15 -9.04
CA LYS A 221 21.38 -0.14 -8.62
C LYS A 221 21.80 1.20 -8.01
N GLY A 222 22.39 1.15 -6.81
CA GLY A 222 22.85 2.34 -6.08
C GLY A 222 21.76 3.04 -5.31
N LEU A 223 20.56 2.45 -5.19
CA LEU A 223 19.47 3.00 -4.40
C LEU A 223 19.84 3.13 -2.93
N VAL A 224 20.43 2.10 -2.33
CA VAL A 224 20.79 2.10 -0.90
C VAL A 224 21.84 3.18 -0.60
N GLU A 225 22.89 3.27 -1.42
CA GLU A 225 23.93 4.30 -1.27
C GLU A 225 23.34 5.71 -1.40
N GLY A 226 22.50 5.93 -2.42
CA GLY A 226 21.81 7.20 -2.62
C GLY A 226 20.86 7.54 -1.47
N TRP A 227 20.11 6.55 -0.97
CA TRP A 227 19.23 6.71 0.19
C TRP A 227 20.01 7.09 1.46
N GLU A 228 21.15 6.44 1.74
CA GLU A 228 22.02 6.78 2.89
C GLU A 228 22.54 8.22 2.80
N ARG A 229 22.96 8.68 1.62
CA ARG A 229 23.34 10.08 1.40
C ARG A 229 22.18 11.04 1.61
N LEU A 230 20.97 10.67 1.15
CA LEU A 230 19.76 11.46 1.35
C LEU A 230 19.48 11.70 2.83
N GLN A 231 19.67 10.68 3.69
CA GLN A 231 19.42 10.81 5.14
C GLN A 231 20.33 11.83 5.83
N GLN A 232 21.46 12.19 5.23
CA GLN A 232 22.42 13.15 5.79
C GLN A 232 22.14 14.61 5.39
N THR A 233 21.14 14.84 4.55
CA THR A 233 20.77 16.20 4.12
C THR A 233 19.84 16.88 5.14
N THR A 234 19.96 18.19 5.31
CA THR A 234 19.15 18.99 6.24
C THR A 234 18.27 20.04 5.53
N ASN A 235 18.45 20.22 4.23
CA ASN A 235 17.71 21.18 3.42
C ASN A 235 16.86 20.46 2.37
N PRO A 236 15.88 21.11 1.75
CA PRO A 236 15.16 20.56 0.62
C PRO A 236 16.10 20.17 -0.52
N VAL A 237 15.98 18.93 -1.00
CA VAL A 237 16.86 18.38 -2.05
C VAL A 237 16.05 17.74 -3.17
N ARG A 238 16.60 17.76 -4.38
CA ARG A 238 16.02 17.06 -5.52
C ARG A 238 16.27 15.56 -5.39
N LEU A 239 15.21 14.78 -5.38
CA LEU A 239 15.30 13.33 -5.20
C LEU A 239 16.12 12.63 -6.28
N ARG A 240 16.09 13.11 -7.51
CA ARG A 240 16.87 12.54 -8.63
C ARG A 240 18.39 12.54 -8.41
N ASP A 241 18.89 13.36 -7.50
CA ASP A 241 20.33 13.43 -7.18
C ASP A 241 20.74 12.32 -6.18
N TYR A 242 19.77 11.60 -5.62
CA TYR A 242 19.93 10.55 -4.62
C TYR A 242 19.30 9.23 -5.02
N LEU A 243 18.09 9.23 -5.61
CA LEU A 243 17.36 8.03 -5.96
C LEU A 243 17.45 7.78 -7.47
N PRO A 244 18.17 6.74 -7.92
CA PRO A 244 18.62 6.59 -9.33
C PRO A 244 17.47 6.39 -10.33
N PHE A 245 16.30 6.01 -9.87
CA PHE A 245 15.12 5.79 -10.72
C PHE A 245 14.23 7.04 -10.87
N ILE A 246 14.52 8.11 -10.13
CA ILE A 246 13.78 9.38 -10.21
C ILE A 246 14.37 10.25 -11.32
N THR A 247 13.54 10.67 -12.26
CA THR A 247 13.94 11.52 -13.39
C THR A 247 13.27 12.89 -13.40
N ASP A 248 12.25 13.08 -12.59
CA ASP A 248 11.47 14.31 -12.49
C ASP A 248 12.10 15.36 -11.54
N LYS A 249 11.32 16.39 -11.20
CA LYS A 249 11.75 17.51 -10.35
C LYS A 249 11.32 17.36 -8.89
N SER A 250 10.94 16.17 -8.47
CA SER A 250 10.47 15.93 -7.12
C SER A 250 11.51 16.30 -6.06
N VAL A 251 11.04 16.90 -4.98
CA VAL A 251 11.84 17.43 -3.88
C VAL A 251 11.45 16.71 -2.59
N ALA A 252 12.45 16.33 -1.80
CA ALA A 252 12.27 15.86 -0.43
C ALA A 252 12.78 16.91 0.56
N ASP A 253 12.13 16.95 1.74
CA ASP A 253 12.49 17.84 2.85
C ASP A 253 12.30 17.12 4.18
N GLU A 254 12.85 17.68 5.23
CA GLU A 254 12.59 17.24 6.62
C GLU A 254 11.12 17.46 7.00
N CYS A 255 10.59 16.61 7.90
CA CYS A 255 9.21 16.68 8.40
C CYS A 255 9.15 16.74 9.93
#